data_05a0619729f109249c594cd4354a1795
#
_entry.id   05a0619729f109249c594cd4354a1795
#
_cell.length_a   1.000
_cell.length_b   1.000
_cell.length_c   1.000
_cell.angle_alpha   90.00
_cell.angle_beta   90.00
_cell.angle_gamma   90.00
#
_symmetry.space_group_name_H-M   'P 1'
#
loop_
_entity.id
_entity.type
_entity.pdbx_description
1 polymer ?
#
loop_
_entity_poly.entity_id
_entity_poly.type
_entity_poly.pdbx_seq_one_letter_code
_entity_poly.pdbx_strand_id
1 'polypeptide(L)'
;MTHRVINFYAGPAGLPLPALERAQQELLDFAGTGMSVMEVSHRSKEYDAVHEEAIVLTRELMGLPDNYKVLLLQGGAHLSFGMIPLNLLRGGRKADYIVTGNWAEKATKEAKLVAGDNVRVAASTKDEKFARLPKASELKIGEDSAFVHFTSNNTVEGTQWKEFPKTDKPYVCDMSSDIMWRPFDVSQFGLIYAGAQKNLGPSGVTLTIIREDFLEMCEASDLPSYLRYKLHAEKNSLYNTPPTFGIYILRNVLAYNKSIGGLKAIEANNRKKGELLYGCIDRHAGFYKGFVTEKADRSLMNVDFFLPNPELDDTFVKEAKKAGMVGLKGYRDIGGIRVSTYNAVSVQDVETLVGFMDEFARKNG
;
A
#
# COMPACT_ATOMS: atom_id res chain seq x y z
N MET A 1 16.38 -27.06 1.78
CA MET A 1 15.99 -25.61 1.82
C MET A 1 15.25 -25.29 0.53
N THR A 2 14.08 -24.66 0.60
CA THR A 2 13.33 -24.24 -0.59
C THR A 2 14.08 -23.10 -1.28
N HIS A 3 14.40 -23.24 -2.58
CA HIS A 3 15.00 -22.15 -3.34
C HIS A 3 13.97 -21.02 -3.51
N ARG A 4 14.31 -19.82 -3.06
CA ARG A 4 13.49 -18.62 -3.28
C ARG A 4 14.30 -17.56 -4.01
N VAL A 5 13.66 -16.89 -4.96
CA VAL A 5 14.21 -15.70 -5.62
C VAL A 5 13.97 -14.47 -4.76
N ILE A 6 14.78 -13.43 -4.92
CA ILE A 6 14.53 -12.12 -4.36
C ILE A 6 13.46 -11.44 -5.23
N ASN A 7 12.33 -11.10 -4.61
CA ASN A 7 11.14 -10.61 -5.31
C ASN A 7 10.96 -9.09 -5.10
N PHE A 8 11.24 -8.31 -6.12
CA PHE A 8 11.03 -6.85 -6.17
C PHE A 8 9.78 -6.43 -6.94
N TYR A 9 8.82 -7.31 -7.20
CA TYR A 9 7.56 -6.95 -7.85
C TYR A 9 6.76 -5.93 -7.03
N ALA A 10 6.13 -5.00 -7.74
CA ALA A 10 5.31 -3.94 -7.14
C ALA A 10 3.90 -4.39 -6.66
N GLY A 11 3.51 -5.61 -6.97
CA GLY A 11 2.25 -6.24 -6.53
C GLY A 11 1.61 -7.12 -7.59
N PRO A 12 1.16 -8.34 -7.24
CA PRO A 12 1.39 -8.99 -5.94
C PRO A 12 2.87 -9.08 -5.59
N ALA A 13 3.21 -8.73 -4.34
CA ALA A 13 4.59 -8.64 -3.86
C ALA A 13 5.04 -9.89 -3.08
N GLY A 14 6.32 -9.91 -2.67
CA GLY A 14 6.85 -10.94 -1.80
C GLY A 14 6.16 -10.95 -0.43
N LEU A 15 6.05 -12.12 0.17
CA LEU A 15 5.53 -12.31 1.53
C LEU A 15 6.67 -12.77 2.46
N PRO A 16 6.63 -12.41 3.76
CA PRO A 16 7.58 -12.92 4.74
C PRO A 16 7.58 -14.44 4.75
N LEU A 17 8.78 -15.05 4.67
CA LEU A 17 8.89 -16.49 4.66
C LEU A 17 8.23 -17.16 5.88
N PRO A 18 8.39 -16.66 7.12
CA PRO A 18 7.75 -17.28 8.27
C PRO A 18 6.21 -17.30 8.19
N ALA A 19 5.59 -16.30 7.55
CA ALA A 19 4.15 -16.30 7.34
C ALA A 19 3.71 -17.40 6.36
N LEU A 20 4.52 -17.70 5.34
CA LEU A 20 4.26 -18.77 4.39
C LEU A 20 4.55 -20.16 4.99
N GLU A 21 5.61 -20.31 5.77
CA GLU A 21 5.95 -21.55 6.47
C GLU A 21 4.84 -21.95 7.45
N ARG A 22 4.30 -21.00 8.20
CA ARG A 22 3.13 -21.22 9.04
C ARG A 22 1.93 -21.70 8.21
N ALA A 23 1.66 -21.04 7.07
CA ALA A 23 0.58 -21.45 6.19
C ALA A 23 0.79 -22.85 5.61
N GLN A 24 2.02 -23.21 5.27
CA GLN A 24 2.37 -24.57 4.81
C GLN A 24 2.10 -25.63 5.89
N GLN A 25 2.43 -25.35 7.13
CA GLN A 25 2.22 -26.28 8.26
C GLN A 25 0.73 -26.47 8.56
N GLU A 26 -0.07 -25.41 8.47
CA GLU A 26 -1.49 -25.41 8.80
C GLU A 26 -2.41 -25.68 7.58
N LEU A 27 -1.82 -25.91 6.38
CA LEU A 27 -2.61 -25.95 5.13
C LEU A 27 -3.58 -27.13 5.06
N LEU A 28 -3.20 -28.30 5.55
CA LEU A 28 -4.03 -29.53 5.47
C LEU A 28 -4.83 -29.77 6.74
N ASP A 29 -4.39 -29.27 7.87
CA ASP A 29 -5.07 -29.42 9.16
C ASP A 29 -4.92 -28.12 9.96
N PHE A 30 -5.89 -27.22 9.76
CA PHE A 30 -5.92 -25.95 10.47
C PHE A 30 -6.52 -26.15 11.87
N ALA A 31 -5.75 -25.78 12.89
CA ALA A 31 -6.14 -25.82 14.32
C ALA A 31 -6.67 -27.21 14.79
N GLY A 32 -6.22 -28.31 14.18
CA GLY A 32 -6.64 -29.66 14.55
C GLY A 32 -8.05 -30.02 14.09
N THR A 33 -8.60 -29.30 13.13
CA THR A 33 -9.97 -29.52 12.62
C THR A 33 -10.05 -30.66 11.59
N GLY A 34 -8.91 -31.16 11.08
CA GLY A 34 -8.85 -32.09 9.97
C GLY A 34 -9.23 -31.46 8.62
N MET A 35 -9.31 -30.12 8.55
CA MET A 35 -9.65 -29.35 7.35
C MET A 35 -8.61 -28.27 7.11
N SER A 36 -8.42 -27.89 5.84
CA SER A 36 -7.67 -26.67 5.49
C SER A 36 -8.41 -25.42 5.99
N VAL A 37 -7.68 -24.36 6.30
CA VAL A 37 -8.29 -23.05 6.59
C VAL A 37 -9.17 -22.55 5.44
N MET A 38 -8.96 -23.02 4.20
CA MET A 38 -9.79 -22.72 3.03
C MET A 38 -11.16 -23.41 3.07
N GLU A 39 -11.29 -24.51 3.83
CA GLU A 39 -12.51 -25.32 3.95
C GLU A 39 -13.29 -24.99 5.23
N VAL A 40 -12.61 -24.37 6.20
CA VAL A 40 -13.22 -24.00 7.49
C VAL A 40 -14.27 -22.90 7.27
N SER A 41 -15.46 -23.10 7.82
CA SER A 41 -16.53 -22.11 7.72
C SER A 41 -16.13 -20.78 8.34
N HIS A 42 -16.37 -19.67 7.63
CA HIS A 42 -16.17 -18.33 8.17
C HIS A 42 -17.07 -17.97 9.38
N ARG A 43 -17.95 -18.86 9.78
CA ARG A 43 -18.82 -18.76 10.98
C ARG A 43 -18.41 -19.72 12.10
N SER A 44 -17.29 -20.44 11.92
CA SER A 44 -16.76 -21.31 12.95
C SER A 44 -15.89 -20.53 13.94
N LYS A 45 -15.69 -21.08 15.13
CA LYS A 45 -14.83 -20.48 16.17
C LYS A 45 -13.37 -20.37 15.72
N GLU A 46 -12.92 -21.34 14.94
CA GLU A 46 -11.55 -21.42 14.44
C GLU A 46 -11.25 -20.27 13.47
N TYR A 47 -12.20 -19.96 12.56
CA TYR A 47 -12.04 -18.82 11.66
C TYR A 47 -12.28 -17.49 12.37
N ASP A 48 -13.24 -17.42 13.28
CA ASP A 48 -13.52 -16.23 14.07
C ASP A 48 -12.25 -15.76 14.81
N ALA A 49 -11.48 -16.70 15.37
CA ALA A 49 -10.20 -16.41 15.98
C ALA A 49 -9.17 -15.80 15.00
N VAL A 50 -9.12 -16.27 13.75
CA VAL A 50 -8.26 -15.69 12.70
C VAL A 50 -8.68 -14.26 12.38
N HIS A 51 -9.98 -14.05 12.21
CA HIS A 51 -10.55 -12.76 11.85
C HIS A 51 -10.30 -11.71 12.93
N GLU A 52 -10.61 -12.06 14.19
CA GLU A 52 -10.39 -11.18 15.34
C GLU A 52 -8.89 -10.89 15.56
N GLU A 53 -8.02 -11.90 15.47
CA GLU A 53 -6.57 -11.69 15.60
C GLU A 53 -6.05 -10.74 14.51
N ALA A 54 -6.55 -10.82 13.26
CA ALA A 54 -6.17 -9.88 12.20
C ALA A 54 -6.56 -8.43 12.54
N ILE A 55 -7.75 -8.23 13.09
CA ILE A 55 -8.24 -6.91 13.54
C ILE A 55 -7.40 -6.41 14.72
N VAL A 56 -7.19 -7.23 15.74
CA VAL A 56 -6.41 -6.87 16.94
C VAL A 56 -4.98 -6.49 16.58
N LEU A 57 -4.30 -7.31 15.75
CA LEU A 57 -2.94 -7.02 15.30
C LEU A 57 -2.86 -5.74 14.46
N THR A 58 -3.86 -5.46 13.65
CA THR A 58 -3.94 -4.19 12.90
C THR A 58 -4.03 -3.01 13.86
N ARG A 59 -4.93 -3.08 14.85
CA ARG A 59 -5.11 -2.03 15.86
C ARG A 59 -3.82 -1.79 16.66
N GLU A 60 -3.19 -2.85 17.15
CA GLU A 60 -1.96 -2.77 17.93
C GLU A 60 -0.80 -2.18 17.14
N LEU A 61 -0.54 -2.69 15.93
CA LEU A 61 0.57 -2.23 15.09
C LEU A 61 0.43 -0.77 14.69
N MET A 62 -0.78 -0.32 14.37
CA MET A 62 -1.03 1.05 13.94
C MET A 62 -1.38 1.99 15.11
N GLY A 63 -1.49 1.49 16.34
CA GLY A 63 -1.85 2.31 17.51
C GLY A 63 -3.22 2.96 17.37
N LEU A 64 -4.22 2.21 16.86
CA LEU A 64 -5.56 2.76 16.59
C LEU A 64 -6.31 3.03 17.88
N PRO A 65 -6.85 4.26 18.08
CA PRO A 65 -7.82 4.56 19.13
C PRO A 65 -9.12 3.75 18.99
N ASP A 66 -9.91 3.67 20.08
CA ASP A 66 -11.12 2.85 20.11
C ASP A 66 -12.20 3.30 19.13
N ASN A 67 -12.21 4.59 18.77
CA ASN A 67 -13.16 5.19 17.83
C ASN A 67 -12.85 4.89 16.35
N TYR A 68 -12.02 3.89 16.05
CA TYR A 68 -11.80 3.39 14.70
C TYR A 68 -12.33 1.98 14.54
N LYS A 69 -12.95 1.70 13.40
CA LYS A 69 -13.31 0.34 12.97
C LYS A 69 -12.31 -0.14 11.93
N VAL A 70 -11.92 -1.40 12.04
CA VAL A 70 -11.06 -2.11 11.08
C VAL A 70 -11.94 -3.04 10.26
N LEU A 71 -11.96 -2.86 8.95
CA LEU A 71 -12.78 -3.64 8.03
C LEU A 71 -11.87 -4.44 7.09
N LEU A 72 -12.16 -5.72 6.92
CA LEU A 72 -11.47 -6.63 6.01
C LEU A 72 -12.40 -6.93 4.82
N LEU A 73 -12.27 -6.14 3.76
CA LEU A 73 -13.16 -6.13 2.61
C LEU A 73 -12.54 -6.82 1.39
N GLN A 74 -13.26 -6.78 0.26
CA GLN A 74 -12.83 -7.29 -1.04
C GLN A 74 -12.80 -6.14 -2.07
N GLY A 75 -12.37 -6.42 -3.29
CA GLY A 75 -12.43 -5.48 -4.41
C GLY A 75 -11.19 -4.62 -4.62
N GLY A 76 -10.25 -4.64 -3.68
CA GLY A 76 -9.01 -3.85 -3.76
C GLY A 76 -9.25 -2.34 -3.69
N ALA A 77 -8.18 -1.57 -3.86
CA ALA A 77 -8.25 -0.10 -3.88
C ALA A 77 -9.18 0.44 -4.98
N HIS A 78 -9.33 -0.28 -6.10
CA HIS A 78 -10.23 0.16 -7.18
C HIS A 78 -11.70 0.22 -6.75
N LEU A 79 -12.18 -0.77 -5.98
CA LEU A 79 -13.53 -0.67 -5.44
C LEU A 79 -13.63 0.48 -4.43
N SER A 80 -12.60 0.71 -3.63
CA SER A 80 -12.57 1.81 -2.67
C SER A 80 -12.65 3.18 -3.34
N PHE A 81 -12.08 3.36 -4.55
CA PHE A 81 -12.15 4.62 -5.30
C PHE A 81 -13.59 5.06 -5.58
N GLY A 82 -14.48 4.11 -5.87
CA GLY A 82 -15.92 4.39 -6.05
C GLY A 82 -16.72 4.31 -4.75
N MET A 83 -16.41 3.35 -3.88
CA MET A 83 -17.15 3.11 -2.65
C MET A 83 -17.05 4.29 -1.65
N ILE A 84 -15.88 4.93 -1.56
CA ILE A 84 -15.64 6.09 -0.71
C ILE A 84 -16.58 7.26 -1.07
N PRO A 85 -16.60 7.78 -2.30
CA PRO A 85 -17.49 8.88 -2.65
C PRO A 85 -18.97 8.47 -2.59
N LEU A 86 -19.33 7.23 -2.91
CA LEU A 86 -20.70 6.71 -2.76
C LEU A 86 -21.21 6.81 -1.32
N ASN A 87 -20.35 6.61 -0.32
CA ASN A 87 -20.71 6.69 1.09
C ASN A 87 -20.54 8.08 1.68
N LEU A 88 -19.46 8.80 1.34
CA LEU A 88 -19.06 10.03 2.04
C LEU A 88 -19.49 11.32 1.35
N LEU A 89 -19.72 11.33 0.01
CA LEU A 89 -20.05 12.56 -0.73
C LEU A 89 -21.53 12.71 -1.05
N ARG A 90 -22.38 12.10 -0.25
CA ARG A 90 -23.83 12.26 -0.36
C ARG A 90 -24.29 13.60 0.23
N GLY A 91 -25.49 14.05 -0.16
CA GLY A 91 -26.08 15.30 0.35
C GLY A 91 -25.32 16.55 -0.07
N GLY A 92 -24.59 16.50 -1.20
CA GLY A 92 -23.86 17.67 -1.73
C GLY A 92 -22.53 17.95 -1.01
N ARG A 93 -22.03 17.03 -0.17
CA ARG A 93 -20.70 17.16 0.46
C ARG A 93 -19.63 17.19 -0.61
N LYS A 94 -18.60 18.02 -0.39
CA LYS A 94 -17.46 18.18 -1.30
C LYS A 94 -16.20 17.58 -0.72
N ALA A 95 -15.28 17.16 -1.58
CA ALA A 95 -13.96 16.70 -1.19
C ALA A 95 -12.89 17.22 -2.12
N ASP A 96 -11.68 17.37 -1.59
CA ASP A 96 -10.52 17.81 -2.31
C ASP A 96 -9.54 16.63 -2.49
N TYR A 97 -9.05 16.45 -3.72
CA TYR A 97 -8.15 15.37 -4.10
C TYR A 97 -6.78 15.94 -4.48
N ILE A 98 -5.71 15.39 -3.89
CA ILE A 98 -4.34 15.71 -4.25
C ILE A 98 -3.85 14.65 -5.22
N VAL A 99 -3.55 15.04 -6.46
CA VAL A 99 -3.23 14.14 -7.57
C VAL A 99 -1.73 14.11 -7.79
N THR A 100 -1.06 13.11 -7.22
CA THR A 100 0.41 12.96 -7.20
C THR A 100 0.92 11.75 -7.95
N GLY A 101 0.05 11.04 -8.67
CA GLY A 101 0.42 9.86 -9.42
C GLY A 101 -0.78 9.19 -10.08
N ASN A 102 -0.50 8.12 -10.80
CA ASN A 102 -1.47 7.35 -11.57
C ASN A 102 -2.66 6.86 -10.72
N TRP A 103 -2.40 6.38 -9.49
CA TRP A 103 -3.46 5.87 -8.63
C TRP A 103 -4.33 6.99 -8.05
N ALA A 104 -3.72 8.11 -7.67
CA ALA A 104 -4.46 9.30 -7.24
C ALA A 104 -5.33 9.87 -8.38
N GLU A 105 -4.85 9.86 -9.62
CA GLU A 105 -5.62 10.27 -10.80
C GLU A 105 -6.83 9.35 -11.03
N LYS A 106 -6.64 8.02 -10.93
CA LYS A 106 -7.74 7.05 -11.04
C LYS A 106 -8.77 7.22 -9.92
N ALA A 107 -8.34 7.37 -8.68
CA ALA A 107 -9.23 7.62 -7.55
C ALA A 107 -10.08 8.89 -7.77
N THR A 108 -9.44 9.97 -8.24
CA THR A 108 -10.14 11.23 -8.56
C THR A 108 -11.15 11.05 -9.69
N LYS A 109 -10.80 10.28 -10.73
CA LYS A 109 -11.68 10.00 -11.87
C LYS A 109 -12.91 9.23 -11.43
N GLU A 110 -12.74 8.15 -10.67
CA GLU A 110 -13.86 7.35 -10.14
C GLU A 110 -14.75 8.19 -9.19
N ALA A 111 -14.15 9.00 -8.33
CA ALA A 111 -14.89 9.89 -7.46
C ALA A 111 -15.73 10.92 -8.24
N LYS A 112 -15.19 11.48 -9.33
CA LYS A 112 -15.94 12.39 -10.21
C LYS A 112 -17.11 11.74 -10.95
N LEU A 113 -16.99 10.45 -11.31
CA LEU A 113 -18.12 9.69 -11.88
C LEU A 113 -19.28 9.59 -10.90
N VAL A 114 -18.99 9.52 -9.58
CA VAL A 114 -19.98 9.38 -8.52
C VAL A 114 -20.56 10.73 -8.08
N ALA A 115 -19.72 11.75 -7.87
CA ALA A 115 -20.09 12.99 -7.19
C ALA A 115 -19.85 14.26 -8.03
N GLY A 116 -19.43 14.12 -9.29
CA GLY A 116 -19.32 15.25 -10.24
C GLY A 116 -18.43 16.37 -9.72
N ASP A 117 -18.96 17.60 -9.76
CA ASP A 117 -18.27 18.83 -9.38
C ASP A 117 -18.02 18.95 -7.85
N ASN A 118 -18.60 18.07 -7.05
CA ASN A 118 -18.29 17.98 -5.63
C ASN A 118 -16.89 17.42 -5.37
N VAL A 119 -16.22 16.87 -6.39
CA VAL A 119 -14.82 16.40 -6.35
C VAL A 119 -13.91 17.42 -7.01
N ARG A 120 -13.13 18.13 -6.22
CA ARG A 120 -12.18 19.13 -6.68
C ARG A 120 -10.75 18.58 -6.66
N VAL A 121 -9.90 19.10 -7.52
CA VAL A 121 -8.45 18.82 -7.50
C VAL A 121 -7.76 19.95 -6.73
N ALA A 122 -7.29 19.65 -5.53
CA ALA A 122 -6.60 20.61 -4.67
C ALA A 122 -5.19 20.95 -5.16
N ALA A 123 -4.50 19.97 -5.73
CA ALA A 123 -3.21 20.13 -6.38
C ALA A 123 -2.94 18.94 -7.32
N SER A 124 -2.09 19.17 -8.33
CA SER A 124 -1.60 18.12 -9.21
C SER A 124 -0.19 18.43 -9.68
N THR A 125 0.66 17.42 -9.72
CA THR A 125 2.02 17.51 -10.29
C THR A 125 2.11 16.78 -11.64
N LYS A 126 0.97 16.60 -12.31
CA LYS A 126 0.87 15.87 -13.60
C LYS A 126 1.74 16.48 -14.70
N ASP A 127 1.81 17.81 -14.79
CA ASP A 127 2.60 18.52 -15.79
C ASP A 127 4.10 18.25 -15.63
N GLU A 128 4.52 17.85 -14.43
CA GLU A 128 5.88 17.40 -14.12
C GLU A 128 5.98 15.87 -14.05
N LYS A 129 5.06 15.16 -14.72
CA LYS A 129 4.97 13.68 -14.75
C LYS A 129 4.95 13.02 -13.37
N PHE A 130 4.46 13.74 -12.36
CA PHE A 130 4.42 13.32 -10.96
C PHE A 130 5.81 13.02 -10.35
N ALA A 131 6.87 13.62 -10.88
CA ALA A 131 8.25 13.40 -10.42
C ALA A 131 8.58 14.07 -9.07
N ARG A 132 7.62 14.76 -8.48
CA ARG A 132 7.66 15.35 -7.12
C ARG A 132 6.29 15.39 -6.48
N LEU A 133 6.24 15.71 -5.20
CA LEU A 133 5.00 16.05 -4.48
C LEU A 133 4.73 17.57 -4.58
N PRO A 134 3.45 18.00 -4.44
CA PRO A 134 3.13 19.42 -4.38
C PRO A 134 3.64 20.05 -3.07
N LYS A 135 4.10 21.29 -3.15
CA LYS A 135 4.45 22.09 -1.98
C LYS A 135 3.18 22.53 -1.24
N ALA A 136 3.29 22.85 0.04
CA ALA A 136 2.15 23.30 0.84
C ALA A 136 1.45 24.53 0.23
N SER A 137 2.20 25.44 -0.40
CA SER A 137 1.64 26.63 -1.07
C SER A 137 0.85 26.33 -2.36
N GLU A 138 1.00 25.13 -2.91
CA GLU A 138 0.28 24.68 -4.12
C GLU A 138 -1.07 24.05 -3.79
N LEU A 139 -1.32 23.70 -2.52
CA LEU A 139 -2.55 23.07 -2.07
C LEU A 139 -3.70 24.08 -1.99
N LYS A 140 -4.72 23.89 -2.80
CA LYS A 140 -5.96 24.71 -2.83
C LYS A 140 -7.12 23.90 -2.24
N ILE A 141 -7.13 23.76 -0.92
CA ILE A 141 -8.16 23.03 -0.19
C ILE A 141 -9.30 23.98 0.16
N GLY A 142 -10.53 23.61 -0.19
CA GLY A 142 -11.72 24.42 0.09
C GLY A 142 -12.14 24.35 1.55
N GLU A 143 -12.64 25.47 2.08
CA GLU A 143 -13.15 25.56 3.45
C GLU A 143 -14.33 24.59 3.70
N ASP A 144 -15.14 24.32 2.69
CA ASP A 144 -16.29 23.43 2.71
C ASP A 144 -15.94 21.96 2.36
N SER A 145 -14.65 21.60 2.34
CA SER A 145 -14.21 20.23 2.11
C SER A 145 -14.54 19.34 3.30
N ALA A 146 -15.23 18.24 3.06
CA ALA A 146 -15.49 17.21 4.07
C ALA A 146 -14.23 16.38 4.40
N PHE A 147 -13.37 16.20 3.42
CA PHE A 147 -12.07 15.53 3.58
C PHE A 147 -11.10 15.86 2.45
N VAL A 148 -9.82 15.60 2.69
CA VAL A 148 -8.77 15.64 1.68
C VAL A 148 -8.33 14.21 1.35
N HIS A 149 -8.48 13.83 0.08
CA HIS A 149 -8.00 12.53 -0.41
C HIS A 149 -6.60 12.66 -0.99
N PHE A 150 -5.72 11.71 -0.65
CA PHE A 150 -4.41 11.57 -1.27
C PHE A 150 -3.92 10.11 -1.26
N THR A 151 -2.91 9.83 -2.07
CA THR A 151 -2.18 8.55 -2.09
C THR A 151 -0.84 8.75 -1.40
N SER A 152 -0.61 8.07 -0.28
CA SER A 152 0.57 8.28 0.57
C SER A 152 1.88 7.89 -0.11
N ASN A 153 1.85 6.86 -0.96
CA ASN A 153 2.98 6.40 -1.75
C ASN A 153 2.56 6.05 -3.18
N ASN A 154 3.15 6.72 -4.14
CA ASN A 154 2.86 6.52 -5.56
C ASN A 154 3.74 5.40 -6.13
N THR A 155 3.16 4.20 -6.23
CA THR A 155 3.85 2.95 -6.62
C THR A 155 4.49 3.02 -8.01
N VAL A 156 3.93 3.83 -8.90
CA VAL A 156 4.35 3.95 -10.31
C VAL A 156 5.44 4.99 -10.45
N GLU A 157 5.34 6.10 -9.72
CA GLU A 157 6.21 7.27 -9.87
C GLU A 157 7.30 7.37 -8.79
N GLY A 158 7.23 6.54 -7.76
CA GLY A 158 8.25 6.49 -6.70
C GLY A 158 8.28 7.72 -5.78
N THR A 159 7.18 8.48 -5.67
CA THR A 159 7.05 9.57 -4.68
C THR A 159 6.28 9.11 -3.44
N GLN A 160 6.65 9.63 -2.26
CA GLN A 160 6.05 9.24 -0.97
C GLN A 160 5.94 10.43 -0.01
N TRP A 161 4.76 10.60 0.59
CA TRP A 161 4.52 11.54 1.67
C TRP A 161 5.13 11.04 2.99
N LYS A 162 6.32 11.55 3.34
CA LYS A 162 6.93 11.30 4.65
C LYS A 162 6.33 12.21 5.73
N GLU A 163 5.94 13.41 5.33
CA GLU A 163 5.10 14.33 6.10
C GLU A 163 3.80 14.51 5.31
N PHE A 164 2.66 14.30 5.96
CA PHE A 164 1.36 14.39 5.31
C PHE A 164 1.01 15.85 4.95
N PRO A 165 0.12 16.08 3.98
CA PRO A 165 -0.30 17.44 3.58
C PRO A 165 -0.81 18.24 4.79
N LYS A 166 -0.40 19.49 4.93
CA LYS A 166 -0.85 20.33 6.06
C LYS A 166 -2.24 20.90 5.76
N THR A 167 -3.24 20.46 6.53
CA THR A 167 -4.63 20.93 6.46
C THR A 167 -5.35 20.69 7.79
N ASP A 168 -6.40 21.45 8.05
CA ASP A 168 -7.35 21.22 9.16
C ASP A 168 -8.42 20.17 8.82
N LYS A 169 -8.49 19.74 7.55
CA LYS A 169 -9.46 18.75 7.09
C LYS A 169 -9.00 17.33 7.38
N PRO A 170 -9.91 16.41 7.71
CA PRO A 170 -9.57 15.01 7.89
C PRO A 170 -9.09 14.38 6.57
N TYR A 171 -8.20 13.39 6.68
CA TYR A 171 -7.70 12.66 5.53
C TYR A 171 -8.53 11.45 5.17
N VAL A 172 -8.63 11.21 3.86
CA VAL A 172 -8.97 9.91 3.28
C VAL A 172 -7.77 9.47 2.45
N CYS A 173 -7.15 8.35 2.78
CA CYS A 173 -5.85 8.02 2.23
C CYS A 173 -5.75 6.61 1.65
N ASP A 174 -5.24 6.53 0.40
CA ASP A 174 -4.75 5.28 -0.17
C ASP A 174 -3.32 5.01 0.34
N MET A 175 -3.20 4.03 1.23
CA MET A 175 -1.92 3.55 1.75
C MET A 175 -1.52 2.18 1.18
N SER A 176 -2.09 1.74 0.06
CA SER A 176 -1.89 0.38 -0.46
C SER A 176 -0.42 -0.02 -0.57
N SER A 177 0.48 0.90 -0.92
CA SER A 177 1.88 0.57 -1.13
C SER A 177 2.83 0.94 0.01
N ASP A 178 2.33 1.59 1.05
CA ASP A 178 3.17 1.95 2.19
C ASP A 178 2.48 1.82 3.56
N ILE A 179 1.31 1.21 3.63
CA ILE A 179 0.68 0.93 4.93
C ILE A 179 1.65 0.16 5.82
N MET A 180 1.72 0.53 7.09
CA MET A 180 2.60 -0.11 8.08
C MET A 180 4.12 -0.06 7.75
N TRP A 181 4.57 0.94 6.98
CA TRP A 181 6.01 1.12 6.76
C TRP A 181 6.72 1.85 7.92
N ARG A 182 5.95 2.59 8.73
CA ARG A 182 6.38 3.28 9.95
C ARG A 182 5.20 3.55 10.89
N PRO A 183 5.45 3.90 12.17
CA PRO A 183 4.41 4.49 13.01
C PRO A 183 4.09 5.92 12.58
N PHE A 184 2.84 6.34 12.76
CA PHE A 184 2.38 7.72 12.56
C PHE A 184 1.11 7.98 13.38
N ASP A 185 0.80 9.26 13.60
CA ASP A 185 -0.45 9.65 14.26
C ASP A 185 -1.64 9.47 13.30
N VAL A 186 -2.57 8.60 13.67
CA VAL A 186 -3.77 8.29 12.88
C VAL A 186 -4.92 9.27 13.12
N SER A 187 -4.83 10.14 14.10
CA SER A 187 -5.96 10.98 14.57
C SER A 187 -6.56 11.88 13.50
N GLN A 188 -5.75 12.31 12.52
CA GLN A 188 -6.18 13.14 11.40
C GLN A 188 -6.87 12.37 10.28
N PHE A 189 -6.79 11.02 10.30
CA PHE A 189 -7.39 10.19 9.25
C PHE A 189 -8.83 9.85 9.59
N GLY A 190 -9.76 10.26 8.73
CA GLY A 190 -11.15 9.80 8.77
C GLY A 190 -11.29 8.40 8.16
N LEU A 191 -10.49 8.12 7.10
CA LEU A 191 -10.45 6.80 6.47
C LEU A 191 -9.08 6.51 5.86
N ILE A 192 -8.56 5.31 6.14
CA ILE A 192 -7.38 4.73 5.48
C ILE A 192 -7.83 3.47 4.76
N TYR A 193 -7.36 3.25 3.53
CA TYR A 193 -7.59 1.99 2.83
C TYR A 193 -6.31 1.48 2.15
N ALA A 194 -6.22 0.16 2.02
CA ALA A 194 -5.06 -0.50 1.41
C ALA A 194 -5.43 -1.84 0.79
N GLY A 195 -5.10 -2.04 -0.47
CA GLY A 195 -5.08 -3.37 -1.06
C GLY A 195 -3.94 -4.19 -0.48
N ALA A 196 -4.23 -5.38 0.05
CA ALA A 196 -3.25 -6.18 0.80
C ALA A 196 -2.06 -6.67 -0.03
N GLN A 197 -2.21 -6.84 -1.35
CA GLN A 197 -1.25 -7.50 -2.25
C GLN A 197 0.13 -6.85 -2.36
N LYS A 198 0.35 -5.73 -1.70
CA LYS A 198 1.65 -5.03 -1.69
C LYS A 198 2.39 -5.27 -0.38
N ASN A 199 1.90 -4.72 0.73
CA ASN A 199 2.62 -4.67 1.99
C ASN A 199 2.00 -5.51 3.14
N LEU A 200 0.81 -6.08 2.95
CA LEU A 200 0.05 -6.75 4.00
C LEU A 200 -0.19 -8.25 3.79
N GLY A 201 -0.24 -8.71 2.54
CA GLY A 201 -0.65 -10.10 2.30
C GLY A 201 -0.89 -10.40 0.82
N PRO A 202 -1.72 -11.40 0.48
CA PRO A 202 -2.06 -11.73 -0.89
C PRO A 202 -3.10 -10.75 -1.46
N SER A 203 -3.32 -10.84 -2.77
CA SER A 203 -4.46 -10.17 -3.43
C SER A 203 -5.80 -10.72 -2.92
N GLY A 204 -6.84 -9.87 -2.99
CA GLY A 204 -8.22 -10.25 -2.64
C GLY A 204 -8.72 -9.62 -1.35
N VAL A 205 -7.85 -9.21 -0.44
CA VAL A 205 -8.20 -8.47 0.78
C VAL A 205 -7.97 -6.98 0.59
N THR A 206 -8.90 -6.17 1.05
CA THR A 206 -8.77 -4.72 1.20
C THR A 206 -8.93 -4.37 2.68
N LEU A 207 -7.87 -3.86 3.29
CA LEU A 207 -7.97 -3.31 4.64
C LEU A 207 -8.56 -1.91 4.54
N THR A 208 -9.61 -1.64 5.32
CA THR A 208 -10.18 -0.30 5.49
C THR A 208 -10.25 0.02 6.98
N ILE A 209 -9.69 1.15 7.37
CA ILE A 209 -9.72 1.67 8.74
C ILE A 209 -10.52 2.96 8.68
N ILE A 210 -11.65 3.01 9.39
CA ILE A 210 -12.58 4.13 9.32
C ILE A 210 -12.92 4.63 10.73
N ARG A 211 -12.83 5.96 10.91
CA ARG A 211 -13.18 6.62 12.17
C ARG A 211 -14.71 6.70 12.32
N GLU A 212 -15.20 6.66 13.55
CA GLU A 212 -16.65 6.57 13.84
C GLU A 212 -17.44 7.74 13.27
N ASP A 213 -16.93 8.98 13.34
CA ASP A 213 -17.58 10.15 12.75
C ASP A 213 -17.71 10.04 11.22
N PHE A 214 -16.72 9.43 10.55
CA PHE A 214 -16.79 9.13 9.11
C PHE A 214 -17.79 8.00 8.82
N LEU A 215 -17.87 7.03 9.71
CA LEU A 215 -18.85 5.95 9.60
C LEU A 215 -20.28 6.48 9.78
N GLU A 216 -20.49 7.45 10.66
CA GLU A 216 -21.78 8.14 10.83
C GLU A 216 -22.17 8.90 9.57
N MET A 217 -21.22 9.50 8.84
CA MET A 217 -21.47 10.15 7.56
C MET A 217 -21.94 9.19 6.46
N CYS A 218 -21.73 7.89 6.61
CA CYS A 218 -22.08 6.85 5.63
C CYS A 218 -23.57 6.50 5.66
N GLU A 219 -24.45 7.48 5.47
CA GLU A 219 -25.90 7.30 5.36
C GLU A 219 -26.30 6.93 3.91
N ALA A 220 -26.16 5.66 3.58
CA ALA A 220 -26.32 5.16 2.23
C ALA A 220 -27.30 3.97 2.15
N SER A 221 -28.48 4.09 2.76
CA SER A 221 -29.49 3.02 2.79
C SER A 221 -30.01 2.60 1.41
N ASP A 222 -29.88 3.45 0.42
CA ASP A 222 -30.23 3.24 -0.99
C ASP A 222 -29.12 2.63 -1.84
N LEU A 223 -27.91 2.44 -1.29
CA LEU A 223 -26.84 1.69 -1.97
C LEU A 223 -27.07 0.19 -1.85
N PRO A 224 -26.59 -0.59 -2.84
CA PRO A 224 -26.46 -2.04 -2.69
C PRO A 224 -25.73 -2.39 -1.41
N SER A 225 -26.21 -3.41 -0.69
CA SER A 225 -25.75 -3.75 0.66
C SER A 225 -24.23 -3.87 0.77
N TYR A 226 -23.58 -4.52 -0.19
CA TYR A 226 -22.14 -4.73 -0.19
C TYR A 226 -21.33 -3.41 -0.26
N LEU A 227 -21.89 -2.34 -0.80
CA LEU A 227 -21.21 -1.05 -0.93
C LEU A 227 -21.35 -0.15 0.31
N ARG A 228 -21.97 -0.62 1.39
CA ARG A 228 -22.24 0.17 2.61
C ARG A 228 -21.19 -0.10 3.67
N TYR A 229 -20.33 0.88 3.96
CA TYR A 229 -19.35 0.76 5.06
C TYR A 229 -20.02 0.48 6.41
N LYS A 230 -21.16 1.13 6.70
CA LYS A 230 -21.89 0.96 7.97
C LYS A 230 -22.34 -0.48 8.19
N LEU A 231 -22.85 -1.14 7.14
CA LEU A 231 -23.25 -2.53 7.20
C LEU A 231 -22.05 -3.49 7.45
N HIS A 232 -20.92 -3.22 6.80
CA HIS A 232 -19.70 -3.99 7.04
C HIS A 232 -19.19 -3.80 8.47
N ALA A 233 -19.25 -2.57 9.03
CA ALA A 233 -18.87 -2.32 10.42
C ALA A 233 -19.80 -3.01 11.40
N GLU A 234 -21.12 -2.96 11.21
CA GLU A 234 -22.12 -3.65 12.04
C GLU A 234 -21.98 -5.17 12.02
N LYS A 235 -21.52 -5.74 10.92
CA LYS A 235 -21.33 -7.18 10.73
C LYS A 235 -19.88 -7.63 10.86
N ASN A 236 -19.00 -6.80 11.42
CA ASN A 236 -17.58 -7.09 11.59
C ASN A 236 -16.93 -7.64 10.30
N SER A 237 -17.27 -7.07 9.14
CA SER A 237 -16.86 -7.52 7.78
C SER A 237 -17.37 -8.93 7.38
N LEU A 238 -18.23 -9.55 8.15
CA LEU A 238 -18.79 -10.87 7.91
C LEU A 238 -20.24 -10.84 7.38
N TYR A 239 -20.61 -9.78 6.68
CA TYR A 239 -21.91 -9.67 6.01
C TYR A 239 -22.08 -10.78 4.95
N ASN A 240 -21.03 -11.07 4.21
CA ASN A 240 -20.91 -12.20 3.27
C ASN A 240 -19.66 -13.04 3.62
N THR A 241 -19.47 -14.15 2.91
CA THR A 241 -18.25 -14.95 3.06
C THR A 241 -17.03 -14.13 2.63
N PRO A 242 -16.09 -13.85 3.55
CA PRO A 242 -14.90 -13.07 3.25
C PRO A 242 -13.85 -13.92 2.52
N PRO A 243 -12.77 -13.33 1.99
CA PRO A 243 -11.63 -14.07 1.44
C PRO A 243 -10.82 -14.73 2.56
N THR A 244 -11.34 -15.82 3.13
CA THR A 244 -10.87 -16.48 4.36
C THR A 244 -9.37 -16.76 4.35
N PHE A 245 -8.86 -17.39 3.29
CA PHE A 245 -7.43 -17.68 3.15
C PHE A 245 -6.59 -16.41 3.03
N GLY A 246 -7.08 -15.40 2.32
CA GLY A 246 -6.39 -14.11 2.20
C GLY A 246 -6.26 -13.40 3.55
N ILE A 247 -7.31 -13.42 4.37
CA ILE A 247 -7.31 -12.84 5.73
C ILE A 247 -6.41 -13.65 6.67
N TYR A 248 -6.41 -14.97 6.54
CA TYR A 248 -5.50 -15.85 7.28
C TYR A 248 -4.02 -15.51 6.99
N ILE A 249 -3.64 -15.35 5.72
CA ILE A 249 -2.26 -14.96 5.37
C ILE A 249 -1.95 -13.53 5.86
N LEU A 250 -2.89 -12.59 5.72
CA LEU A 250 -2.74 -11.22 6.25
C LEU A 250 -2.47 -11.28 7.77
N ARG A 251 -3.24 -12.05 8.53
CA ARG A 251 -3.01 -12.26 9.96
C ARG A 251 -1.60 -12.80 10.26
N ASN A 252 -1.12 -13.76 9.47
CA ASN A 252 0.24 -14.32 9.63
C ASN A 252 1.32 -13.26 9.35
N VAL A 253 1.13 -12.40 8.35
CA VAL A 253 2.03 -11.28 8.05
C VAL A 253 2.03 -10.25 9.18
N LEU A 254 0.87 -9.90 9.73
CA LEU A 254 0.77 -8.97 10.85
C LEU A 254 1.42 -9.54 12.12
N ALA A 255 1.22 -10.82 12.43
CA ALA A 255 1.87 -11.52 13.53
C ALA A 255 3.41 -11.52 13.38
N TYR A 256 3.90 -11.78 12.16
CA TYR A 256 5.33 -11.66 11.87
C TYR A 256 5.83 -10.23 12.08
N ASN A 257 5.14 -9.21 11.54
CA ASN A 257 5.51 -7.81 11.72
C ASN A 257 5.60 -7.42 13.21
N LYS A 258 4.67 -7.90 14.04
CA LYS A 258 4.73 -7.71 15.49
C LYS A 258 5.94 -8.41 16.12
N SER A 259 6.23 -9.65 15.72
CA SER A 259 7.32 -10.47 16.29
C SER A 259 8.71 -9.90 16.03
N ILE A 260 8.91 -9.16 14.94
CA ILE A 260 10.20 -8.53 14.59
C ILE A 260 10.40 -7.14 15.22
N GLY A 261 9.52 -6.72 16.13
CA GLY A 261 9.61 -5.44 16.85
C GLY A 261 8.65 -4.35 16.36
N GLY A 262 7.66 -4.71 15.55
CA GLY A 262 6.59 -3.82 15.10
C GLY A 262 7.08 -2.70 14.17
N LEU A 263 6.27 -1.64 14.06
CA LEU A 263 6.50 -0.59 13.05
C LEU A 263 7.78 0.20 13.25
N LYS A 264 8.32 0.30 14.48
CA LYS A 264 9.62 0.99 14.71
C LYS A 264 10.79 0.23 14.09
N ALA A 265 10.82 -1.09 14.24
CA ALA A 265 11.85 -1.93 13.62
C ALA A 265 11.70 -1.98 12.11
N ILE A 266 10.46 -2.05 11.61
CA ILE A 266 10.14 -2.00 10.19
C ILE A 266 10.59 -0.68 9.57
N GLU A 267 10.34 0.46 10.21
CA GLU A 267 10.80 1.76 9.75
C GLU A 267 12.33 1.82 9.64
N ALA A 268 13.04 1.35 10.65
CA ALA A 268 14.50 1.32 10.63
C ALA A 268 15.04 0.51 9.44
N ASN A 269 14.46 -0.68 9.18
CA ASN A 269 14.81 -1.50 8.02
C ASN A 269 14.48 -0.80 6.70
N ASN A 270 13.31 -0.17 6.58
CA ASN A 270 12.89 0.52 5.36
C ASN A 270 13.79 1.73 5.06
N ARG A 271 14.17 2.51 6.07
CA ARG A 271 15.13 3.61 5.94
C ARG A 271 16.48 3.10 5.46
N LYS A 272 16.99 2.02 6.07
CA LYS A 272 18.25 1.40 5.67
C LYS A 272 18.24 0.94 4.22
N LYS A 273 17.17 0.29 3.77
CA LYS A 273 17.00 -0.12 2.36
C LYS A 273 17.01 1.08 1.42
N GLY A 274 16.29 2.14 1.77
CA GLY A 274 16.28 3.39 0.98
C GLY A 274 17.67 4.04 0.90
N GLU A 275 18.40 4.13 2.02
CA GLU A 275 19.77 4.65 2.07
C GLU A 275 20.72 3.87 1.15
N LEU A 276 20.64 2.55 1.15
CA LEU A 276 21.45 1.68 0.31
C LEU A 276 21.17 1.91 -1.19
N LEU A 277 19.89 1.87 -1.58
CA LEU A 277 19.50 2.02 -2.99
C LEU A 277 19.79 3.43 -3.53
N TYR A 278 19.33 4.47 -2.84
CA TYR A 278 19.58 5.85 -3.28
C TYR A 278 21.06 6.22 -3.17
N GLY A 279 21.78 5.66 -2.18
CA GLY A 279 23.22 5.81 -2.08
C GLY A 279 23.95 5.23 -3.29
N CYS A 280 23.51 4.08 -3.81
CA CYS A 280 24.06 3.51 -5.04
C CYS A 280 23.72 4.38 -6.27
N ILE A 281 22.46 4.78 -6.43
CA ILE A 281 22.03 5.66 -7.53
C ILE A 281 22.81 6.97 -7.53
N ASP A 282 22.94 7.62 -6.37
CA ASP A 282 23.62 8.90 -6.24
C ASP A 282 25.16 8.78 -6.44
N ARG A 283 25.79 7.64 -6.05
CA ARG A 283 27.21 7.36 -6.34
C ARG A 283 27.48 7.19 -7.84
N HIS A 284 26.55 6.61 -8.55
CA HIS A 284 26.64 6.37 -10.00
C HIS A 284 25.75 7.32 -10.80
N ALA A 285 25.61 8.59 -10.38
CA ALA A 285 24.72 9.59 -10.99
C ALA A 285 24.98 9.83 -12.49
N GLY A 286 26.19 9.53 -13.01
CA GLY A 286 26.50 9.52 -14.45
C GLY A 286 25.90 8.36 -15.22
N PHE A 287 25.48 7.28 -14.52
CA PHE A 287 24.94 6.06 -15.10
C PHE A 287 23.49 5.80 -14.68
N TYR A 288 23.14 5.94 -13.40
CA TYR A 288 21.78 5.84 -12.90
C TYR A 288 21.15 7.21 -12.72
N LYS A 289 19.97 7.41 -13.27
CA LYS A 289 19.19 8.65 -13.12
C LYS A 289 17.87 8.37 -12.40
N GLY A 290 17.72 8.80 -11.15
CA GLY A 290 16.46 8.68 -10.40
C GLY A 290 15.31 9.41 -11.12
N PHE A 291 14.10 8.83 -11.05
CA PHE A 291 12.91 9.46 -11.62
C PHE A 291 12.48 10.68 -10.78
N VAL A 292 12.44 10.52 -9.45
CA VAL A 292 11.98 11.57 -8.52
C VAL A 292 13.03 12.67 -8.41
N THR A 293 12.63 13.90 -8.72
CA THR A 293 13.53 15.06 -8.77
C THR A 293 13.92 15.59 -7.39
N GLU A 294 12.95 15.63 -6.45
CA GLU A 294 13.17 16.11 -5.10
C GLU A 294 13.55 14.97 -4.16
N LYS A 295 14.75 15.00 -3.57
CA LYS A 295 15.23 13.92 -2.68
C LYS A 295 14.30 13.67 -1.49
N ALA A 296 13.67 14.71 -0.96
CA ALA A 296 12.71 14.59 0.14
C ALA A 296 11.48 13.75 -0.22
N ASP A 297 11.08 13.76 -1.49
CA ASP A 297 9.90 13.08 -2.00
C ASP A 297 10.16 11.62 -2.42
N ARG A 298 11.42 11.17 -2.48
CA ARG A 298 11.83 9.83 -2.87
C ARG A 298 11.16 8.76 -2.00
N SER A 299 10.48 7.79 -2.61
CA SER A 299 9.82 6.68 -1.90
C SER A 299 10.83 5.71 -1.29
N LEU A 300 10.53 5.21 -0.09
CA LEU A 300 11.26 4.10 0.53
C LEU A 300 10.65 2.73 0.18
N MET A 301 9.53 2.74 -0.55
CA MET A 301 8.79 1.54 -0.96
C MET A 301 8.97 1.19 -2.44
N ASN A 302 9.05 2.21 -3.30
CA ASN A 302 9.20 2.04 -4.74
C ASN A 302 10.26 3.02 -5.25
N VAL A 303 11.37 2.49 -5.71
CA VAL A 303 12.52 3.27 -6.19
C VAL A 303 12.58 3.12 -7.70
N ASP A 304 12.39 4.22 -8.44
CA ASP A 304 12.38 4.26 -9.89
C ASP A 304 13.61 5.02 -10.43
N PHE A 305 14.30 4.41 -11.39
CA PHE A 305 15.46 5.02 -12.04
C PHE A 305 15.63 4.54 -13.48
N PHE A 306 16.40 5.31 -14.26
CA PHE A 306 16.74 5.00 -15.64
C PHE A 306 18.23 4.68 -15.77
N LEU A 307 18.55 3.85 -16.77
CA LEU A 307 19.89 3.67 -17.29
C LEU A 307 20.12 4.61 -18.51
N PRO A 308 21.36 4.70 -19.03
CA PRO A 308 21.67 5.60 -20.14
C PRO A 308 20.84 5.38 -21.42
N ASN A 309 20.37 4.16 -21.64
CA ASN A 309 19.49 3.83 -22.75
C ASN A 309 18.58 2.63 -22.42
N PRO A 310 17.42 2.48 -23.11
CA PRO A 310 16.44 1.41 -22.86
C PRO A 310 16.96 -0.02 -23.12
N GLU A 311 17.99 -0.21 -23.95
CA GLU A 311 18.57 -1.53 -24.20
C GLU A 311 19.32 -2.05 -22.97
N LEU A 312 19.90 -1.13 -22.20
CA LEU A 312 20.52 -1.47 -20.93
C LEU A 312 19.47 -1.81 -19.85
N ASP A 313 18.26 -1.22 -19.89
CA ASP A 313 17.16 -1.59 -18.97
C ASP A 313 16.81 -3.08 -19.15
N ASP A 314 16.63 -3.55 -20.38
CA ASP A 314 16.32 -4.96 -20.66
C ASP A 314 17.49 -5.90 -20.30
N THR A 315 18.74 -5.46 -20.52
CA THR A 315 19.93 -6.20 -20.16
C THR A 315 20.04 -6.32 -18.65
N PHE A 316 19.84 -5.22 -17.90
CA PHE A 316 19.83 -5.18 -16.44
C PHE A 316 18.81 -6.17 -15.88
N VAL A 317 17.56 -6.13 -16.34
CA VAL A 317 16.48 -7.02 -15.88
C VAL A 317 16.82 -8.50 -16.16
N LYS A 318 17.40 -8.79 -17.34
CA LYS A 318 17.78 -10.14 -17.74
C LYS A 318 18.94 -10.70 -16.90
N GLU A 319 19.98 -9.88 -16.63
CA GLU A 319 21.12 -10.28 -15.82
C GLU A 319 20.72 -10.42 -14.35
N ALA A 320 19.94 -9.49 -13.80
CA ALA A 320 19.39 -9.57 -12.45
C ALA A 320 18.55 -10.85 -12.25
N LYS A 321 17.72 -11.22 -13.25
CA LYS A 321 16.95 -12.47 -13.20
C LYS A 321 17.85 -13.71 -13.15
N LYS A 322 18.95 -13.73 -13.88
CA LYS A 322 19.95 -14.83 -13.80
C LYS A 322 20.61 -14.88 -12.43
N ALA A 323 20.77 -13.74 -11.76
CA ALA A 323 21.28 -13.65 -10.40
C ALA A 323 20.20 -13.92 -9.31
N GLY A 324 19.01 -14.40 -9.70
CA GLY A 324 17.95 -14.75 -8.75
C GLY A 324 17.09 -13.59 -8.27
N MET A 325 17.15 -12.42 -8.92
CA MET A 325 16.38 -11.22 -8.60
C MET A 325 15.31 -10.95 -9.68
N VAL A 326 14.05 -10.80 -9.29
CA VAL A 326 12.92 -10.65 -10.22
C VAL A 326 12.08 -9.41 -9.91
N GLY A 327 11.28 -8.95 -10.90
CA GLY A 327 10.33 -7.86 -10.71
C GLY A 327 10.91 -6.46 -10.88
N LEU A 328 12.08 -6.32 -11.53
CA LEU A 328 12.82 -5.07 -11.65
C LEU A 328 12.44 -4.21 -12.87
N LYS A 329 11.64 -4.71 -13.82
CA LYS A 329 11.22 -3.93 -14.98
C LYS A 329 10.31 -2.77 -14.54
N GLY A 330 10.60 -1.56 -15.01
CA GLY A 330 9.82 -0.36 -14.73
C GLY A 330 8.38 -0.46 -15.24
N TYR A 331 7.52 0.44 -14.78
CA TYR A 331 6.13 0.47 -15.23
C TYR A 331 6.05 0.87 -16.70
N ARG A 332 5.09 0.25 -17.43
CA ARG A 332 5.01 0.38 -18.90
C ARG A 332 5.03 1.83 -19.41
N ASP A 333 4.35 2.74 -18.69
CA ASP A 333 4.20 4.13 -19.11
C ASP A 333 5.39 5.02 -18.70
N ILE A 334 6.27 4.55 -17.81
CA ILE A 334 7.48 5.25 -17.35
C ILE A 334 8.73 4.64 -17.97
N GLY A 335 8.83 3.31 -18.06
CA GLY A 335 10.04 2.59 -18.47
C GLY A 335 11.05 2.47 -17.33
N GLY A 336 12.32 2.28 -17.67
CA GLY A 336 13.42 2.18 -16.70
C GLY A 336 13.36 0.96 -15.81
N ILE A 337 13.89 1.10 -14.61
CA ILE A 337 13.93 0.08 -13.56
C ILE A 337 13.10 0.54 -12.37
N ARG A 338 12.32 -0.37 -11.80
CA ARG A 338 11.59 -0.14 -10.54
C ARG A 338 11.93 -1.22 -9.54
N VAL A 339 12.39 -0.80 -8.37
CA VAL A 339 12.67 -1.68 -7.22
C VAL A 339 11.61 -1.47 -6.15
N SER A 340 10.75 -2.46 -5.93
CA SER A 340 9.76 -2.40 -4.86
C SER A 340 10.29 -3.10 -3.61
N THR A 341 10.51 -2.33 -2.55
CA THR A 341 11.17 -2.75 -1.30
C THR A 341 10.22 -2.80 -0.13
N TYR A 342 9.04 -3.40 -0.34
CA TYR A 342 8.06 -3.55 0.73
C TYR A 342 8.62 -4.24 1.98
N ASN A 343 7.87 -4.26 3.07
CA ASN A 343 8.33 -4.75 4.37
C ASN A 343 8.91 -6.18 4.35
N ALA A 344 8.43 -7.04 3.43
CA ALA A 344 8.93 -8.41 3.30
C ALA A 344 10.30 -8.53 2.62
N VAL A 345 10.76 -7.48 1.92
CA VAL A 345 12.12 -7.45 1.34
C VAL A 345 13.11 -7.10 2.44
N SER A 346 14.10 -7.95 2.66
CA SER A 346 15.10 -7.75 3.70
C SER A 346 16.17 -6.72 3.31
N VAL A 347 16.90 -6.20 4.29
CA VAL A 347 18.08 -5.36 4.05
C VAL A 347 19.12 -6.13 3.23
N GLN A 348 19.33 -7.43 3.53
CA GLN A 348 20.26 -8.30 2.80
C GLN A 348 19.89 -8.47 1.33
N ASP A 349 18.59 -8.55 0.99
CA ASP A 349 18.13 -8.62 -0.40
C ASP A 349 18.50 -7.34 -1.16
N VAL A 350 18.38 -6.19 -0.50
CA VAL A 350 18.73 -4.90 -1.08
C VAL A 350 20.25 -4.74 -1.19
N GLU A 351 21.03 -5.20 -0.22
CA GLU A 351 22.51 -5.26 -0.33
C GLU A 351 22.96 -6.10 -1.51
N THR A 352 22.31 -7.24 -1.74
CA THR A 352 22.56 -8.09 -2.91
C THR A 352 22.28 -7.36 -4.22
N LEU A 353 21.14 -6.64 -4.30
CA LEU A 353 20.82 -5.84 -5.48
C LEU A 353 21.81 -4.69 -5.67
N VAL A 354 22.20 -3.99 -4.61
CA VAL A 354 23.16 -2.87 -4.68
C VAL A 354 24.53 -3.35 -5.16
N GLY A 355 25.01 -4.50 -4.67
CA GLY A 355 26.23 -5.13 -5.18
C GLY A 355 26.16 -5.43 -6.68
N PHE A 356 25.02 -5.96 -7.13
CA PHE A 356 24.78 -6.18 -8.56
C PHE A 356 24.73 -4.84 -9.34
N MET A 357 24.10 -3.80 -8.82
CA MET A 357 24.06 -2.48 -9.44
C MET A 357 25.43 -1.85 -9.57
N ASP A 358 26.26 -1.90 -8.52
CA ASP A 358 27.64 -1.38 -8.53
C ASP A 358 28.49 -2.09 -9.60
N GLU A 359 28.35 -3.43 -9.73
CA GLU A 359 29.06 -4.21 -10.75
C GLU A 359 28.55 -3.91 -12.16
N PHE A 360 27.23 -3.81 -12.34
CA PHE A 360 26.59 -3.51 -13.62
C PHE A 360 27.00 -2.13 -14.14
N ALA A 361 27.02 -1.11 -13.29
CA ALA A 361 27.48 0.22 -13.66
C ALA A 361 28.95 0.25 -14.06
N ARG A 362 29.82 -0.48 -13.33
CA ARG A 362 31.26 -0.57 -13.66
C ARG A 362 31.53 -1.26 -15.00
N LYS A 363 30.66 -2.21 -15.39
CA LYS A 363 30.83 -3.01 -16.60
C LYS A 363 30.28 -2.29 -17.85
N ASN A 364 29.27 -1.44 -17.70
CA ASN A 364 28.51 -0.86 -18.80
C ASN A 364 28.54 0.69 -18.86
N GLY A 365 29.22 1.33 -17.88
CA GLY A 365 29.35 2.79 -17.73
C GLY A 365 30.70 3.39 -18.11
#